data_805beed355e328f2dc57c7a0c8236557
#
_entry.id   805beed355e328f2dc57c7a0c8236557
#
_cell.length_a   1.000
_cell.length_b   1.000
_cell.length_c   1.000
_cell.angle_alpha   90.00
_cell.angle_beta   90.00
_cell.angle_gamma   90.00
#
_symmetry.space_group_name_H-M   'P 1'
#
loop_
_entity.id
_entity.type
_entity.pdbx_description
1 polymer ?
#
loop_
_entity_poly.entity_id
_entity_poly.type
_entity_poly.pdbx_seq_one_letter_code
_entity_poly.pdbx_strand_id
1 'polypeptide(L)'
;MEVFIQMKIYLAGPIFTYGDLLRNTEWAAKVRKAIPGVDLYSPVENTDINGVEGKKKFAGSQEIANGDNIRLNKTDILIACIDGDVLPSGTCAEIGKFHEKIERGDHKYIVGICTDNRQMYLTHSAEKDAGGAAALGEQQYSYQNLYVTGLIKQGGILVSNIEDAIAFIKEHENEFPHQMEMNFDSTDWR
;
A
#
# COMPACT_ATOMS: atom_id res chain seq x y z
N MET A 1 -25.02 10.75 17.26
CA MET A 1 -23.75 10.05 17.43
C MET A 1 -23.31 9.69 16.01
N GLU A 2 -22.41 10.47 15.44
CA GLU A 2 -21.89 10.18 14.11
C GLU A 2 -21.08 8.91 14.19
N VAL A 3 -21.47 7.92 13.39
CA VAL A 3 -20.73 6.67 13.25
C VAL A 3 -19.56 6.97 12.32
N PHE A 4 -18.38 7.15 12.89
CA PHE A 4 -17.16 7.28 12.10
C PHE A 4 -16.81 5.92 11.52
N ILE A 5 -16.79 5.89 10.24
CA ILE A 5 -16.40 4.77 9.43
C ILE A 5 -14.89 4.79 9.32
N GLN A 6 -14.27 3.67 9.60
CA GLN A 6 -12.83 3.57 9.61
C GLN A 6 -12.37 2.79 8.40
N MET A 7 -12.00 3.52 7.33
CA MET A 7 -11.31 2.94 6.18
C MET A 7 -9.99 2.34 6.64
N LYS A 8 -9.70 1.11 6.18
CA LYS A 8 -8.50 0.37 6.55
C LYS A 8 -7.49 0.40 5.41
N ILE A 9 -6.33 0.97 5.67
CA ILE A 9 -5.24 1.10 4.69
C ILE A 9 -4.01 0.33 5.17
N TYR A 10 -3.42 -0.45 4.28
CA TYR A 10 -2.13 -1.10 4.49
C TYR A 10 -1.06 -0.40 3.64
N LEU A 11 0.01 0.08 4.27
CA LEU A 11 1.13 0.70 3.60
C LEU A 11 2.27 -0.31 3.41
N ALA A 12 2.30 -0.93 2.24
CA ALA A 12 3.31 -1.90 1.84
C ALA A 12 4.54 -1.21 1.22
N GLY A 13 5.72 -1.74 1.48
CA GLY A 13 6.95 -1.25 0.87
C GLY A 13 8.21 -1.77 1.57
N PRO A 14 9.40 -1.46 1.04
CA PRO A 14 10.66 -1.75 1.71
C PRO A 14 10.73 -1.05 3.08
N ILE A 15 11.33 -1.73 4.07
CA ILE A 15 11.38 -1.26 5.46
C ILE A 15 12.77 -1.33 6.09
N PHE A 16 13.79 -1.73 5.33
CA PHE A 16 15.07 -2.10 5.93
C PHE A 16 16.12 -1.00 5.91
N THR A 17 16.04 -0.05 5.00
CA THR A 17 16.99 1.07 4.93
C THR A 17 16.49 2.29 5.69
N TYR A 18 17.41 3.18 6.05
CA TYR A 18 17.04 4.46 6.66
C TYR A 18 16.09 5.28 5.77
N GLY A 19 16.33 5.28 4.46
CA GLY A 19 15.44 5.94 3.50
C GLY A 19 14.04 5.34 3.48
N ASP A 20 13.92 4.01 3.57
CA ASP A 20 12.63 3.33 3.66
C ASP A 20 11.87 3.72 4.91
N LEU A 21 12.55 3.76 6.06
CA LEU A 21 11.96 4.15 7.33
C LEU A 21 11.42 5.58 7.29
N LEU A 22 12.21 6.52 6.77
CA LEU A 22 11.80 7.92 6.63
C LEU A 22 10.60 8.06 5.70
N ARG A 23 10.66 7.45 4.52
CA ARG A 23 9.57 7.47 3.54
C ARG A 23 8.27 6.92 4.14
N ASN A 24 8.30 5.73 4.73
CA ASN A 24 7.12 5.11 5.29
C ASN A 24 6.52 5.93 6.44
N THR A 25 7.36 6.50 7.30
CA THR A 25 6.92 7.38 8.39
C THR A 25 6.27 8.65 7.84
N GLU A 26 6.88 9.29 6.84
CA GLU A 26 6.34 10.48 6.20
C GLU A 26 5.01 10.19 5.50
N TRP A 27 4.94 9.11 4.72
CA TRP A 27 3.73 8.73 4.00
C TRP A 27 2.59 8.38 4.95
N ALA A 28 2.86 7.61 6.00
CA ALA A 28 1.87 7.31 7.03
C ALA A 28 1.31 8.58 7.69
N ALA A 29 2.17 9.54 8.02
CA ALA A 29 1.77 10.81 8.58
C ALA A 29 0.91 11.64 7.61
N LYS A 30 1.29 11.70 6.32
CA LYS A 30 0.52 12.40 5.27
C LYS A 30 -0.87 11.79 5.08
N VAL A 31 -0.97 10.47 5.02
CA VAL A 31 -2.26 9.78 4.86
C VAL A 31 -3.17 10.05 6.06
N ARG A 32 -2.68 9.88 7.29
CA ARG A 32 -3.46 10.15 8.51
C ARG A 32 -3.92 11.60 8.61
N LYS A 33 -3.08 12.55 8.18
CA LYS A 33 -3.44 13.97 8.14
C LYS A 33 -4.53 14.26 7.11
N ALA A 34 -4.46 13.60 5.96
CA ALA A 34 -5.36 13.86 4.83
C ALA A 34 -6.70 13.15 4.96
N ILE A 35 -6.74 12.01 5.68
CA ILE A 35 -7.92 11.16 5.87
C ILE A 35 -8.13 10.96 7.38
N PRO A 36 -8.82 11.88 8.06
CA PRO A 36 -9.08 11.79 9.50
C PRO A 36 -9.85 10.51 9.85
N GLY A 37 -9.39 9.79 10.87
CA GLY A 37 -10.03 8.55 11.31
C GLY A 37 -9.66 7.30 10.51
N VAL A 38 -8.72 7.39 9.55
CA VAL A 38 -8.21 6.22 8.84
C VAL A 38 -7.51 5.25 9.79
N ASP A 39 -7.79 3.97 9.65
CA ASP A 39 -7.05 2.89 10.27
C ASP A 39 -5.90 2.48 9.33
N LEU A 40 -4.74 3.10 9.53
CA LEU A 40 -3.56 2.86 8.72
C LEU A 40 -2.59 1.93 9.44
N TYR A 41 -2.32 0.79 8.84
CA TYR A 41 -1.23 -0.10 9.22
C TYR A 41 0.02 0.18 8.38
N SER A 42 1.14 0.39 9.06
CA SER A 42 2.47 0.44 8.46
C SER A 42 3.36 -0.59 9.17
N PRO A 43 3.96 -1.56 8.43
CA PRO A 43 4.84 -2.57 9.05
C PRO A 43 6.00 -1.97 9.86
N VAL A 44 6.46 -0.79 9.50
CA VAL A 44 7.53 -0.05 10.23
C VAL A 44 7.12 0.27 11.67
N GLU A 45 5.84 0.51 11.90
CA GLU A 45 5.29 0.88 13.22
C GLU A 45 4.93 -0.33 14.07
N ASN A 46 5.03 -1.55 13.52
CA ASN A 46 4.67 -2.77 14.24
C ASN A 46 5.77 -3.20 15.23
N THR A 47 5.65 -2.76 16.47
CA THR A 47 6.59 -3.09 17.56
C THR A 47 6.58 -4.57 17.95
N ASP A 48 5.50 -5.29 17.70
CA ASP A 48 5.37 -6.71 18.07
C ASP A 48 6.24 -7.61 17.17
N ILE A 49 6.45 -7.19 15.92
CA ILE A 49 7.28 -7.91 14.93
C ILE A 49 8.73 -7.39 14.98
N ASN A 50 8.90 -6.09 15.17
CA ASN A 50 10.22 -5.43 15.05
C ASN A 50 11.08 -5.47 16.33
N GLY A 51 10.70 -6.23 17.34
CA GLY A 51 11.58 -6.58 18.46
C GLY A 51 11.90 -5.45 19.43
N VAL A 52 11.02 -4.46 19.62
CA VAL A 52 11.23 -3.38 20.60
C VAL A 52 10.80 -3.83 21.99
N GLU A 53 11.73 -3.65 22.95
CA GLU A 53 11.59 -3.80 24.40
C GLU A 53 10.71 -4.95 24.95
N GLY A 54 11.36 -6.05 25.31
CA GLY A 54 10.81 -7.05 26.27
C GLY A 54 9.90 -8.12 25.68
N LYS A 55 9.48 -8.01 24.43
CA LYS A 55 8.77 -9.04 23.69
C LYS A 55 9.74 -9.84 22.81
N LYS A 56 9.34 -11.00 22.28
CA LYS A 56 10.16 -11.93 21.49
C LYS A 56 11.15 -11.18 20.58
N LYS A 57 12.43 -11.52 20.70
CA LYS A 57 13.54 -10.83 20.06
C LYS A 57 13.44 -10.76 18.52
N PHE A 58 12.72 -11.71 17.90
CA PHE A 58 12.43 -11.76 16.47
C PHE A 58 11.18 -12.62 16.22
N ALA A 59 10.26 -12.14 15.39
CA ALA A 59 9.17 -12.95 14.88
C ALA A 59 9.71 -13.95 13.84
N GLY A 60 9.21 -15.17 13.86
CA GLY A 60 9.50 -16.17 12.83
C GLY A 60 8.77 -15.86 11.51
N SER A 61 9.22 -16.44 10.41
CA SER A 61 8.62 -16.22 9.08
C SER A 61 7.12 -16.51 9.04
N GLN A 62 6.66 -17.55 9.73
CA GLN A 62 5.24 -17.89 9.80
C GLN A 62 4.44 -16.87 10.61
N GLU A 63 4.99 -16.33 11.69
CA GLU A 63 4.35 -15.29 12.51
C GLU A 63 4.18 -14.00 11.72
N ILE A 64 5.22 -13.60 10.96
CA ILE A 64 5.18 -12.44 10.07
C ILE A 64 4.11 -12.64 8.99
N ALA A 65 4.16 -13.76 8.28
CA ALA A 65 3.22 -14.05 7.21
C ALA A 65 1.76 -14.12 7.72
N ASN A 66 1.53 -14.69 8.90
CA ASN A 66 0.21 -14.73 9.52
C ASN A 66 -0.28 -13.33 9.91
N GLY A 67 0.58 -12.51 10.52
CA GLY A 67 0.27 -11.15 10.90
C GLY A 67 -0.10 -10.29 9.69
N ASP A 68 0.72 -10.31 8.64
CA ASP A 68 0.46 -9.55 7.42
C ASP A 68 -0.80 -10.05 6.68
N ASN A 69 -1.01 -11.37 6.65
CA ASN A 69 -2.21 -11.94 6.06
C ASN A 69 -3.51 -11.52 6.78
N ILE A 70 -3.51 -11.46 8.11
CA ILE A 70 -4.66 -11.00 8.88
C ILE A 70 -4.98 -9.54 8.52
N ARG A 71 -3.95 -8.70 8.42
CA ARG A 71 -4.11 -7.27 8.08
C ARG A 71 -4.57 -7.09 6.65
N LEU A 72 -3.91 -7.72 5.68
CA LEU A 72 -4.29 -7.66 4.27
C LEU A 72 -5.73 -8.13 4.02
N ASN A 73 -6.19 -9.12 4.81
CA ASN A 73 -7.57 -9.59 4.70
C ASN A 73 -8.60 -8.53 5.11
N LYS A 74 -8.28 -7.69 6.08
CA LYS A 74 -9.16 -6.63 6.60
C LYS A 74 -9.00 -5.30 5.87
N THR A 75 -7.94 -5.14 5.07
CA THR A 75 -7.61 -3.90 4.36
C THR A 75 -8.58 -3.62 3.23
N ASP A 76 -8.97 -2.36 3.09
CA ASP A 76 -9.79 -1.85 1.99
C ASP A 76 -8.90 -1.35 0.84
N ILE A 77 -7.81 -0.64 1.17
CA ILE A 77 -6.88 -0.10 0.19
C ILE A 77 -5.44 -0.48 0.53
N LEU A 78 -4.74 -1.09 -0.42
CA LEU A 78 -3.31 -1.36 -0.35
C LEU A 78 -2.54 -0.22 -1.03
N ILE A 79 -1.78 0.56 -0.27
CA ILE A 79 -0.77 1.47 -0.84
C ILE A 79 0.55 0.69 -0.92
N ALA A 80 1.10 0.55 -2.12
CA ALA A 80 2.31 -0.24 -2.34
C ALA A 80 3.43 0.61 -2.96
N CYS A 81 4.54 0.79 -2.23
CA CYS A 81 5.75 1.38 -2.78
C CYS A 81 6.50 0.35 -3.63
N ILE A 82 6.66 0.66 -4.91
CA ILE A 82 7.36 -0.19 -5.88
C ILE A 82 8.65 0.45 -6.41
N ASP A 83 9.29 1.26 -5.60
CA ASP A 83 10.58 1.86 -5.91
C ASP A 83 11.73 0.83 -5.88
N GLY A 84 12.77 1.11 -6.62
CA GLY A 84 14.00 0.34 -6.66
C GLY A 84 14.24 -0.38 -7.98
N ASP A 85 15.52 -0.72 -8.25
CA ASP A 85 15.92 -1.47 -9.44
C ASP A 85 15.44 -2.94 -9.40
N VAL A 86 15.17 -3.43 -8.21
CA VAL A 86 14.54 -4.74 -7.95
C VAL A 86 13.35 -4.49 -7.04
N LEU A 87 12.18 -4.88 -7.50
CA LEU A 87 10.96 -4.73 -6.69
C LEU A 87 11.08 -5.48 -5.36
N PRO A 88 10.60 -4.88 -4.26
CA PRO A 88 10.61 -5.55 -2.96
C PRO A 88 9.77 -6.82 -3.00
N SER A 89 10.39 -7.97 -2.78
CA SER A 89 9.73 -9.28 -2.93
C SER A 89 8.54 -9.46 -1.99
N GLY A 90 8.63 -8.97 -0.76
CA GLY A 90 7.51 -8.96 0.19
C GLY A 90 6.33 -8.17 -0.34
N THR A 91 6.58 -6.94 -0.80
CA THR A 91 5.54 -6.07 -1.37
C THR A 91 4.90 -6.70 -2.63
N CYS A 92 5.69 -7.36 -3.48
CA CYS A 92 5.13 -8.09 -4.63
C CYS A 92 4.19 -9.23 -4.19
N ALA A 93 4.55 -9.97 -3.14
CA ALA A 93 3.70 -11.02 -2.59
C ALA A 93 2.40 -10.46 -1.99
N GLU A 94 2.47 -9.31 -1.29
CA GLU A 94 1.31 -8.59 -0.75
C GLU A 94 0.39 -8.11 -1.87
N ILE A 95 0.93 -7.51 -2.94
CA ILE A 95 0.18 -7.09 -4.12
C ILE A 95 -0.56 -8.28 -4.75
N GLY A 96 0.14 -9.38 -5.01
CA GLY A 96 -0.45 -10.56 -5.62
C GLY A 96 -1.57 -11.17 -4.77
N LYS A 97 -1.35 -11.28 -3.45
CA LYS A 97 -2.36 -11.75 -2.52
C LYS A 97 -3.58 -10.84 -2.44
N PHE A 98 -3.35 -9.54 -2.47
CA PHE A 98 -4.43 -8.56 -2.39
C PHE A 98 -5.24 -8.50 -3.68
N HIS A 99 -4.57 -8.56 -4.84
CA HIS A 99 -5.21 -8.62 -6.14
C HIS A 99 -6.12 -9.85 -6.30
N GLU A 100 -5.71 -11.00 -5.81
CA GLU A 100 -6.52 -12.22 -5.84
C GLU A 100 -7.89 -12.04 -5.14
N LYS A 101 -7.95 -11.19 -4.10
CA LYS A 101 -9.22 -10.84 -3.45
C LYS A 101 -10.11 -9.98 -4.34
N ILE A 102 -9.52 -9.03 -5.07
CA ILE A 102 -10.23 -8.21 -6.05
C ILE A 102 -10.81 -9.10 -7.16
N GLU A 103 -10.02 -10.05 -7.66
CA GLU A 103 -10.50 -11.02 -8.67
C GLU A 103 -11.66 -11.90 -8.17
N ARG A 104 -11.71 -12.17 -6.87
CA ARG A 104 -12.84 -12.87 -6.23
C ARG A 104 -14.07 -12.02 -6.01
N GLY A 105 -14.00 -10.73 -6.29
CA GLY A 105 -15.12 -9.80 -6.20
C GLY A 105 -15.14 -8.96 -4.92
N ASP A 106 -14.06 -8.98 -4.11
CA ASP A 106 -13.93 -8.06 -2.98
C ASP A 106 -13.79 -6.63 -3.51
N HIS A 107 -14.56 -5.69 -2.96
CA HIS A 107 -14.43 -4.28 -3.29
C HIS A 107 -13.22 -3.67 -2.57
N LYS A 108 -12.10 -3.58 -3.26
CA LYS A 108 -10.80 -3.15 -2.74
C LYS A 108 -9.99 -2.46 -3.83
N TYR A 109 -9.01 -1.61 -3.44
CA TYR A 109 -8.13 -0.94 -4.39
C TYR A 109 -6.65 -1.14 -4.06
N ILE A 110 -5.83 -1.19 -5.11
CA ILE A 110 -4.37 -1.14 -5.04
C ILE A 110 -3.91 0.21 -5.58
N VAL A 111 -3.14 0.94 -4.78
CA VAL A 111 -2.49 2.17 -5.20
C VAL A 111 -0.98 1.95 -5.21
N GLY A 112 -0.42 1.67 -6.35
CA GLY A 112 1.02 1.56 -6.52
C GLY A 112 1.68 2.94 -6.59
N ILE A 113 2.80 3.11 -5.91
CA ILE A 113 3.59 4.35 -5.97
C ILE A 113 5.00 4.02 -6.47
N CYS A 114 5.39 4.69 -7.56
CA CYS A 114 6.76 4.67 -8.09
C CYS A 114 7.29 6.11 -8.12
N THR A 115 8.27 6.42 -7.26
CA THR A 115 8.82 7.78 -7.15
C THR A 115 10.07 8.00 -8.00
N ASP A 116 10.48 7.02 -8.80
CA ASP A 116 11.70 7.09 -9.59
C ASP A 116 11.67 8.24 -10.63
N ASN A 117 12.56 9.18 -10.48
CA ASN A 117 12.65 10.35 -11.36
C ASN A 117 12.96 10.00 -12.82
N ARG A 118 13.49 8.82 -13.11
CA ARG A 118 13.75 8.35 -14.48
C ARG A 118 12.46 8.25 -15.29
N GLN A 119 11.32 8.06 -14.67
CA GLN A 119 10.00 8.10 -15.30
C GLN A 119 9.72 9.45 -16.01
N MET A 120 10.30 10.55 -15.54
CA MET A 120 10.12 11.87 -16.16
C MET A 120 10.65 11.93 -17.61
N TYR A 121 11.65 11.12 -17.94
CA TYR A 121 12.21 11.05 -19.30
C TYR A 121 11.30 10.29 -20.27
N LEU A 122 10.45 9.42 -19.77
CA LEU A 122 9.52 8.63 -20.58
C LEU A 122 8.29 9.45 -21.02
N THR A 123 7.92 10.46 -20.24
CA THR A 123 6.79 11.34 -20.55
C THR A 123 7.08 12.34 -21.68
N HIS A 124 8.35 12.56 -22.02
CA HIS A 124 8.74 13.47 -23.10
C HIS A 124 8.80 12.84 -24.50
N SER A 125 8.76 11.50 -24.59
CA SER A 125 8.98 10.79 -25.86
C SER A 125 7.79 10.01 -26.40
N ALA A 126 6.76 9.77 -25.59
CA ALA A 126 5.60 8.98 -26.05
C ALA A 126 4.32 9.50 -25.39
N GLU A 127 3.41 9.95 -26.20
CA GLU A 127 2.00 10.20 -25.90
C GLU A 127 1.69 10.94 -24.60
N LYS A 128 1.23 12.15 -24.74
CA LYS A 128 0.88 13.09 -23.66
C LYS A 128 -0.20 12.60 -22.69
N ASP A 129 -0.75 11.40 -22.91
CA ASP A 129 -1.92 10.90 -22.16
C ASP A 129 -1.59 9.84 -21.12
N ALA A 130 -0.37 9.30 -21.08
CA ALA A 130 0.05 8.37 -20.04
C ALA A 130 0.99 9.07 -19.05
N GLY A 131 0.46 9.53 -17.93
CA GLY A 131 1.25 10.21 -16.90
C GLY A 131 2.34 9.32 -16.29
N GLY A 132 3.55 9.83 -16.14
CA GLY A 132 4.69 9.35 -15.36
C GLY A 132 4.74 7.85 -15.05
N ALA A 133 4.35 7.44 -13.85
CA ALA A 133 4.41 6.07 -13.39
C ALA A 133 3.50 5.11 -14.19
N ALA A 134 2.36 5.59 -14.71
CA ALA A 134 1.48 4.79 -15.54
C ALA A 134 2.14 4.42 -16.88
N ALA A 135 2.91 5.34 -17.48
CA ALA A 135 3.66 5.07 -18.71
C ALA A 135 4.79 4.06 -18.50
N LEU A 136 5.45 4.06 -17.35
CA LEU A 136 6.45 3.05 -16.99
C LEU A 136 5.89 1.64 -17.02
N GLY A 137 4.66 1.44 -16.55
CA GLY A 137 4.02 0.15 -16.52
C GLY A 137 3.63 -0.42 -17.88
N GLU A 138 3.79 0.32 -18.98
CA GLU A 138 3.48 -0.14 -20.33
C GLU A 138 4.73 -0.44 -21.18
N GLN A 139 5.93 -0.19 -20.66
CA GLN A 139 7.14 -0.34 -21.47
C GLN A 139 7.96 -1.58 -21.03
N GLN A 140 8.20 -2.49 -21.96
CA GLN A 140 9.03 -3.68 -21.74
C GLN A 140 10.49 -3.36 -21.40
N TYR A 141 10.94 -2.16 -21.65
CA TYR A 141 12.28 -1.67 -21.30
C TYR A 141 12.34 -1.02 -19.91
N SER A 142 11.21 -0.97 -19.21
CA SER A 142 11.21 -0.46 -17.85
C SER A 142 11.86 -1.50 -16.91
N TYR A 143 12.55 -1.02 -15.89
CA TYR A 143 13.09 -1.88 -14.82
C TYR A 143 11.99 -2.41 -13.90
N GLN A 144 10.74 -1.96 -14.08
CA GLN A 144 9.59 -2.44 -13.34
C GLN A 144 9.08 -3.78 -13.91
N ASN A 145 8.75 -4.70 -13.03
CA ASN A 145 8.16 -5.96 -13.44
C ASN A 145 6.73 -5.73 -13.96
N LEU A 146 6.50 -5.98 -15.26
CA LEU A 146 5.22 -5.71 -15.93
C LEU A 146 4.04 -6.51 -15.34
N TYR A 147 4.29 -7.70 -14.81
CA TYR A 147 3.23 -8.48 -14.16
C TYR A 147 2.75 -7.77 -12.89
N VAL A 148 3.67 -7.31 -12.04
CA VAL A 148 3.33 -6.60 -10.80
C VAL A 148 2.61 -5.27 -11.11
N THR A 149 3.11 -4.48 -12.06
CA THR A 149 2.45 -3.23 -12.47
C THR A 149 1.09 -3.49 -13.12
N GLY A 150 0.95 -4.60 -13.83
CA GLY A 150 -0.32 -5.06 -14.39
C GLY A 150 -1.36 -5.36 -13.31
N LEU A 151 -0.98 -6.10 -12.26
CA LEU A 151 -1.86 -6.38 -11.11
C LEU A 151 -2.33 -5.10 -10.41
N ILE A 152 -1.41 -4.13 -10.23
CA ILE A 152 -1.75 -2.83 -9.64
C ILE A 152 -2.80 -2.11 -10.50
N LYS A 153 -2.58 -2.04 -11.81
CA LYS A 153 -3.48 -1.34 -12.74
C LYS A 153 -4.85 -2.01 -12.88
N GLN A 154 -4.90 -3.33 -12.79
CA GLN A 154 -6.16 -4.08 -12.78
C GLN A 154 -6.94 -3.87 -11.47
N GLY A 155 -6.24 -3.69 -10.36
CA GLY A 155 -6.85 -3.49 -9.04
C GLY A 155 -6.98 -2.02 -8.62
N GLY A 156 -6.53 -1.05 -9.44
CA GLY A 156 -6.57 0.36 -9.07
C GLY A 156 -5.66 1.24 -9.93
N ILE A 157 -4.72 1.96 -9.33
CA ILE A 157 -3.92 2.98 -10.02
C ILE A 157 -2.41 2.87 -9.68
N LEU A 158 -1.59 3.29 -10.64
CA LEU A 158 -0.15 3.51 -10.45
C LEU A 158 0.14 5.02 -10.54
N VAL A 159 0.74 5.58 -9.50
CA VAL A 159 1.02 7.01 -9.36
C VAL A 159 2.49 7.29 -9.05
N SER A 160 2.90 8.55 -9.12
CA SER A 160 4.30 8.97 -8.95
C SER A 160 4.64 9.48 -7.56
N ASN A 161 3.64 9.73 -6.71
CA ASN A 161 3.84 10.32 -5.38
C ASN A 161 2.68 9.97 -4.45
N ILE A 162 2.87 10.26 -3.15
CA ILE A 162 1.87 9.98 -2.12
C ILE A 162 0.67 10.93 -2.19
N GLU A 163 0.84 12.13 -2.71
CA GLU A 163 -0.21 13.13 -2.85
C GLU A 163 -1.27 12.67 -3.86
N ASP A 164 -0.85 12.13 -5.00
CA ASP A 164 -1.75 11.56 -6.00
C ASP A 164 -2.45 10.28 -5.47
N ALA A 165 -1.73 9.47 -4.69
CA ALA A 165 -2.34 8.32 -4.00
C ALA A 165 -3.44 8.76 -3.04
N ILE A 166 -3.20 9.79 -2.24
CA ILE A 166 -4.20 10.36 -1.33
C ILE A 166 -5.40 10.94 -2.09
N ALA A 167 -5.16 11.60 -3.22
CA ALA A 167 -6.22 12.14 -4.07
C ALA A 167 -7.14 11.02 -4.58
N PHE A 168 -6.57 9.94 -5.11
CA PHE A 168 -7.32 8.76 -5.54
C PHE A 168 -8.14 8.15 -4.39
N ILE A 169 -7.54 7.98 -3.20
CA ILE A 169 -8.23 7.41 -2.05
C ILE A 169 -9.43 8.26 -1.64
N LYS A 170 -9.29 9.58 -1.63
CA LYS A 170 -10.40 10.50 -1.30
C LYS A 170 -11.53 10.46 -2.31
N GLU A 171 -11.21 10.29 -3.59
CA GLU A 171 -12.22 10.16 -4.64
C GLU A 171 -13.10 8.92 -4.44
N HIS A 172 -12.49 7.83 -3.91
CA HIS A 172 -13.14 6.53 -3.73
C HIS A 172 -13.56 6.24 -2.29
N GLU A 173 -13.33 7.16 -1.34
CA GLU A 173 -13.56 6.89 0.08
C GLU A 173 -15.01 6.50 0.41
N ASN A 174 -16.00 7.05 -0.34
CA ASN A 174 -17.41 6.76 -0.15
C ASN A 174 -17.88 5.43 -0.73
N GLU A 175 -17.02 4.73 -1.45
CA GLU A 175 -17.35 3.44 -2.08
C GLU A 175 -17.19 2.26 -1.11
N PHE A 176 -16.49 2.46 0.00
CA PHE A 176 -16.29 1.42 1.00
C PHE A 176 -17.48 1.33 1.93
N PRO A 177 -18.26 0.22 1.88
CA PRO A 177 -19.39 0.04 2.78
C PRO A 177 -18.89 -0.10 4.22
N HIS A 178 -19.41 0.76 5.02
CA HIS A 178 -19.12 0.88 6.44
C HIS A 178 -19.78 -0.25 7.21
N GLN A 179 -19.06 -1.31 7.47
CA GLN A 179 -19.56 -2.32 8.38
C GLN A 179 -19.47 -1.81 9.81
N MET A 180 -20.64 -1.60 10.43
CA MET A 180 -20.76 -1.45 11.87
C MET A 180 -20.31 -2.75 12.53
N GLU A 181 -19.06 -2.88 12.90
CA GLU A 181 -18.66 -3.83 13.93
C GLU A 181 -18.87 -3.16 15.30
N MET A 182 -19.95 -3.55 15.96
CA MET A 182 -20.28 -3.08 17.33
C MET A 182 -19.44 -3.79 18.40
N ASN A 183 -18.18 -4.08 18.16
CA ASN A 183 -17.26 -4.54 19.20
C ASN A 183 -15.88 -3.97 18.95
N PHE A 184 -15.60 -2.87 19.62
CA PHE A 184 -14.26 -2.32 19.74
C PHE A 184 -13.43 -3.20 20.67
N ASP A 185 -12.65 -4.09 20.12
CA ASP A 185 -11.41 -4.51 20.77
C ASP A 185 -10.26 -3.95 19.91
N SER A 186 -9.64 -2.88 20.42
CA SER A 186 -8.46 -2.25 19.80
C SER A 186 -7.24 -3.19 19.74
N THR A 187 -7.42 -4.44 20.13
CA THR A 187 -6.42 -5.51 20.11
C THR A 187 -6.44 -6.32 18.82
N ASP A 188 -7.41 -6.11 17.92
CA ASP A 188 -7.59 -6.92 16.71
C ASP A 188 -6.56 -6.68 15.59
N TRP A 189 -5.71 -5.65 15.77
CA TRP A 189 -4.55 -5.43 14.92
C TRP A 189 -3.24 -5.96 15.52
N ARG A 190 -3.28 -6.50 16.73
CA ARG A 190 -2.10 -7.02 17.44
C ARG A 190 -1.92 -8.51 17.24
#